data_cc93843658f8bedac0c88709e2898497
#
_entry.id   cc93843658f8bedac0c88709e2898497
#
_cell.length_a   1.000
_cell.length_b   1.000
_cell.length_c   1.000
_cell.angle_alpha   90.00
_cell.angle_beta   90.00
_cell.angle_gamma   90.00
#
_symmetry.space_group_name_H-M   'P 1'
#
loop_
_entity.id
_entity.type
_entity.pdbx_description
1 polymer ?
#
loop_
_entity_poly.entity_id
_entity_poly.type
_entity_poly.pdbx_seq_one_letter_code
_entity_poly.pdbx_strand_id
1 'polypeptide(L)'
;MRLRLPDSVPKPFCFTIQSYCCRLLVCCGLYRHTDKADAVCFLENAARYLFVSVFLRSGRSPYQFALGRLKFRKRKFMSNTPFFKTDCPSCGAPVEAHSASAVTLVCGYCNSMLVRQDDSIVDSGRDSALLEDFSPLQIGTTGTYVTRPFTLVGRLQVQYEDGVWNEWYALFDDGQTGWLSESGDLYSMTRLVESPEVVPDFHDVVPGGCNFNFQNKNFVPSDKREISLRKSAAQGELPFKLTEDTTSKVIDWRHAGLFLTIDYGDDPPEIYYGSMVGLNELKLQNTRTDDQIRETAGRLKGSHHSENCPNCGSSVHWLSGVTDFLICPSCGSQLEVGKEKARLITANAMRVSQNKLFTLPIGTQGRLNNNDYFVMGAVRYSELDPDATYEYMFEGKRRMLTPVGWWVEYLLYNPQKGFAWLVESSDGEWSQSETQNNWPRLNNARKPQGCNELYSYGGKVEVAAGAFYWHIRSGDLAYYTDYQVGSNSKLCAELTEHELAWSKSTRTTYGKVASAFGLQAEAPRYTAKMSADGVDNQLRLVMIAILVVVNLPALLTDGNSVAFITIFMGSWMLWTMGKEDEDED
;
A
#
# COMPACT_ATOMS: atom_id res chain seq x y z
N MET A 1 -44.57 -12.56 11.25
CA MET A 1 -45.82 -13.00 10.61
C MET A 1 -45.42 -13.75 9.32
N ARG A 2 -45.41 -15.09 9.32
CA ARG A 2 -45.03 -15.89 8.15
C ARG A 2 -46.22 -15.95 7.18
N LEU A 3 -46.08 -15.30 6.03
CA LEU A 3 -46.98 -15.48 4.89
C LEU A 3 -46.55 -16.73 4.12
N ARG A 4 -47.42 -17.77 4.08
CA ARG A 4 -47.29 -18.89 3.14
C ARG A 4 -47.71 -18.38 1.77
N LEU A 5 -46.81 -18.47 0.80
CA LEU A 5 -47.12 -18.25 -0.60
C LEU A 5 -47.74 -19.53 -1.22
N PRO A 6 -48.73 -19.42 -2.13
CA PRO A 6 -49.33 -20.56 -2.81
C PRO A 6 -48.40 -21.13 -3.89
N ASP A 7 -48.49 -22.46 -4.12
CA ASP A 7 -47.66 -23.32 -4.96
C ASP A 7 -47.79 -23.13 -6.49
N SER A 8 -47.91 -21.89 -7.00
CA SER A 8 -47.99 -21.64 -8.45
C SER A 8 -47.33 -20.36 -8.89
N VAL A 9 -46.03 -20.22 -8.59
CA VAL A 9 -45.18 -19.16 -9.19
C VAL A 9 -44.39 -19.80 -10.35
N PRO A 10 -44.53 -19.34 -11.58
CA PRO A 10 -43.73 -19.85 -12.69
C PRO A 10 -42.25 -19.51 -12.48
N LYS A 11 -41.39 -20.49 -12.73
CA LYS A 11 -39.93 -20.34 -12.70
C LYS A 11 -39.48 -19.23 -13.65
N PRO A 12 -38.43 -18.45 -13.30
CA PRO A 12 -37.90 -17.44 -14.19
C PRO A 12 -37.38 -18.05 -15.49
N PHE A 13 -37.71 -17.42 -16.61
CA PHE A 13 -37.26 -17.84 -17.95
C PHE A 13 -36.01 -17.03 -18.33
N CYS A 14 -34.95 -17.73 -18.74
CA CYS A 14 -33.77 -17.11 -19.34
C CYS A 14 -33.89 -17.14 -20.88
N PHE A 15 -33.65 -15.99 -21.50
CA PHE A 15 -33.63 -15.86 -22.96
C PHE A 15 -32.23 -15.54 -23.44
N THR A 16 -31.83 -16.17 -24.55
CA THR A 16 -30.56 -15.82 -25.22
C THR A 16 -30.89 -14.92 -26.40
N ILE A 17 -30.33 -13.72 -26.38
CA ILE A 17 -30.41 -12.78 -27.50
C ILE A 17 -29.10 -12.89 -28.28
N GLN A 18 -29.21 -13.24 -29.57
CA GLN A 18 -28.08 -13.35 -30.48
C GLN A 18 -28.07 -12.09 -31.37
N SER A 19 -27.09 -11.21 -31.13
CA SER A 19 -26.76 -10.09 -31.99
C SER A 19 -25.36 -10.33 -32.57
N TYR A 20 -25.11 -9.81 -33.75
CA TYR A 20 -23.95 -10.12 -34.60
C TYR A 20 -22.56 -9.88 -34.01
N CYS A 21 -22.42 -9.46 -32.76
CA CYS A 21 -21.12 -9.31 -32.10
C CYS A 21 -21.02 -9.68 -30.62
N CYS A 22 -22.10 -10.04 -29.91
CA CYS A 22 -22.00 -10.46 -28.50
C CYS A 22 -23.17 -11.36 -28.09
N ARG A 23 -22.89 -12.42 -27.34
CA ARG A 23 -23.93 -13.22 -26.63
C ARG A 23 -24.21 -12.52 -25.28
N LEU A 24 -25.41 -11.99 -25.16
CA LEU A 24 -25.89 -11.43 -23.88
C LEU A 24 -26.96 -12.38 -23.29
N LEU A 25 -26.78 -12.75 -22.03
CA LEU A 25 -27.80 -13.43 -21.25
C LEU A 25 -28.66 -12.37 -20.55
N VAL A 26 -29.95 -12.31 -20.89
CA VAL A 26 -30.90 -11.39 -20.24
C VAL A 26 -31.88 -12.24 -19.43
N CYS A 27 -31.89 -12.02 -18.10
CA CYS A 27 -32.89 -12.60 -17.20
C CYS A 27 -34.02 -11.61 -17.00
N CYS A 28 -35.24 -11.91 -17.46
CA CYS A 28 -36.43 -11.12 -17.23
C CYS A 28 -37.32 -11.79 -16.19
N GLY A 29 -37.67 -11.08 -15.11
CA GLY A 29 -38.69 -11.50 -14.16
C GLY A 29 -40.04 -10.92 -14.51
N LEU A 30 -41.11 -11.76 -14.57
CA LEU A 30 -42.48 -11.32 -14.75
C LEU A 30 -43.07 -11.02 -13.36
N TYR A 31 -43.46 -9.77 -13.10
CA TYR A 31 -44.26 -9.37 -11.95
C TYR A 31 -45.72 -9.13 -12.40
N ARG A 32 -46.64 -9.75 -11.70
CA ARG A 32 -48.09 -9.54 -11.93
C ARG A 32 -48.60 -8.57 -10.88
N HIS A 33 -48.95 -7.39 -11.29
CA HIS A 33 -49.80 -6.49 -10.48
C HIS A 33 -50.95 -6.03 -11.37
N THR A 34 -52.18 -6.44 -10.96
CA THR A 34 -53.45 -6.00 -11.51
C THR A 34 -53.56 -5.90 -13.03
N ASP A 35 -54.07 -6.95 -13.69
CA ASP A 35 -54.61 -7.00 -15.05
C ASP A 35 -53.79 -6.50 -16.26
N LYS A 36 -52.54 -6.14 -16.06
CA LYS A 36 -51.59 -5.88 -17.14
C LYS A 36 -50.20 -6.42 -16.77
N ALA A 37 -49.64 -7.26 -17.63
CA ALA A 37 -48.26 -7.74 -17.48
C ALA A 37 -47.27 -6.75 -18.11
N ASP A 38 -46.50 -6.07 -17.29
CA ASP A 38 -45.40 -5.23 -17.73
C ASP A 38 -44.07 -5.97 -17.56
N ALA A 39 -43.29 -6.06 -18.62
CA ALA A 39 -41.94 -6.63 -18.61
C ALA A 39 -40.92 -5.51 -18.47
N VAL A 40 -40.10 -5.55 -17.42
CA VAL A 40 -39.01 -4.57 -17.21
C VAL A 40 -37.68 -5.26 -17.54
N CYS A 41 -37.03 -4.82 -18.61
CA CYS A 41 -35.69 -5.26 -19.01
C CYS A 41 -34.68 -4.15 -18.75
N PHE A 42 -33.57 -4.48 -18.09
CA PHE A 42 -32.43 -3.58 -17.92
C PHE A 42 -31.36 -3.91 -18.98
N LEU A 43 -30.99 -2.91 -19.77
CA LEU A 43 -29.87 -2.96 -20.71
C LEU A 43 -28.92 -1.81 -20.42
N GLU A 44 -27.68 -2.14 -20.12
CA GLU A 44 -26.60 -1.14 -20.06
C GLU A 44 -26.01 -0.92 -21.47
N ASN A 45 -25.91 0.35 -21.84
CA ASN A 45 -25.14 0.88 -22.98
C ASN A 45 -25.39 0.24 -24.35
N ALA A 46 -26.55 0.50 -24.95
CA ALA A 46 -26.68 0.44 -26.40
C ALA A 46 -27.58 1.55 -26.93
N ALA A 47 -26.99 2.42 -27.69
CA ALA A 47 -27.69 3.46 -28.42
C ALA A 47 -28.50 2.86 -29.57
N ARG A 48 -29.80 3.22 -29.64
CA ARG A 48 -30.68 3.21 -30.79
C ARG A 48 -31.11 1.85 -31.36
N TYR A 49 -32.36 1.49 -31.07
CA TYR A 49 -33.19 0.48 -31.76
C TYR A 49 -32.79 -0.98 -31.61
N LEU A 50 -33.36 -1.64 -30.62
CA LEU A 50 -33.38 -3.10 -30.53
C LEU A 50 -34.77 -3.63 -30.87
N PHE A 51 -34.88 -4.51 -31.88
CA PHE A 51 -36.07 -5.30 -32.11
C PHE A 51 -35.97 -6.60 -31.33
N VAL A 52 -36.87 -6.84 -30.40
CA VAL A 52 -36.92 -8.08 -29.61
C VAL A 52 -38.10 -8.92 -30.12
N SER A 53 -37.80 -10.06 -30.73
CA SER A 53 -38.81 -11.09 -31.08
C SER A 53 -38.80 -12.15 -30.00
N VAL A 54 -39.91 -12.31 -29.30
CA VAL A 54 -40.07 -13.33 -28.24
C VAL A 54 -40.81 -14.54 -28.86
N PHE A 55 -40.12 -15.67 -28.93
CA PHE A 55 -40.74 -16.95 -29.31
C PHE A 55 -41.10 -17.75 -28.06
N LEU A 56 -42.39 -17.87 -27.76
CA LEU A 56 -42.88 -18.80 -26.74
C LEU A 56 -43.14 -20.18 -27.41
N ARG A 57 -42.37 -21.18 -27.00
CA ARG A 57 -42.60 -22.56 -27.39
C ARG A 57 -43.73 -23.16 -26.53
N SER A 58 -44.96 -22.87 -26.85
CA SER A 58 -46.09 -23.68 -26.47
C SER A 58 -46.89 -23.93 -27.74
N GLY A 59 -47.13 -25.17 -28.02
CA GLY A 59 -47.55 -25.68 -29.32
C GLY A 59 -48.98 -25.31 -29.79
N ARG A 60 -49.39 -24.07 -29.73
CA ARG A 60 -50.57 -23.57 -30.45
C ARG A 60 -50.59 -22.03 -30.43
N SER A 61 -50.52 -21.48 -31.67
CA SER A 61 -50.83 -20.10 -32.09
C SER A 61 -49.84 -18.98 -31.68
N PRO A 62 -49.37 -18.17 -32.65
CA PRO A 62 -48.55 -17.00 -32.36
C PRO A 62 -49.44 -15.83 -31.92
N TYR A 63 -49.23 -15.33 -30.72
CA TYR A 63 -49.81 -14.07 -30.29
C TYR A 63 -48.90 -12.91 -30.78
N GLN A 64 -49.46 -12.01 -31.57
CA GLN A 64 -48.83 -10.74 -31.89
C GLN A 64 -49.04 -9.80 -30.70
N PHE A 65 -47.94 -9.46 -30.01
CA PHE A 65 -47.95 -8.40 -29.05
C PHE A 65 -47.62 -7.06 -29.73
N ALA A 66 -48.47 -6.08 -29.54
CA ALA A 66 -48.20 -4.70 -29.97
C ALA A 66 -47.03 -4.12 -29.17
N LEU A 67 -46.00 -3.70 -29.86
CA LEU A 67 -44.84 -2.99 -29.26
C LEU A 67 -45.28 -1.63 -28.73
N GLY A 68 -45.53 -1.54 -27.41
CA GLY A 68 -45.68 -0.30 -26.72
C GLY A 68 -44.34 0.47 -26.67
N ARG A 69 -44.37 1.77 -26.84
CA ARG A 69 -43.18 2.63 -26.66
C ARG A 69 -42.62 2.45 -25.26
N LEU A 70 -41.45 1.78 -25.13
CA LEU A 70 -40.68 1.75 -23.89
C LEU A 70 -40.24 3.17 -23.54
N LYS A 71 -40.84 3.76 -22.51
CA LYS A 71 -40.36 5.00 -21.92
C LYS A 71 -39.15 4.69 -21.05
N PHE A 72 -37.96 4.94 -21.57
CA PHE A 72 -36.76 4.96 -20.75
C PHE A 72 -36.88 6.11 -19.73
N ARG A 73 -36.94 5.77 -18.43
CA ARG A 73 -36.78 6.74 -17.37
C ARG A 73 -35.32 7.18 -17.40
N LYS A 74 -35.02 8.36 -17.95
CA LYS A 74 -33.69 8.97 -17.76
C LYS A 74 -33.43 8.97 -16.27
N ARG A 75 -32.36 8.26 -15.82
CA ARG A 75 -31.85 8.46 -14.47
C ARG A 75 -31.63 9.97 -14.32
N LYS A 76 -32.32 10.57 -13.39
CA LYS A 76 -32.06 11.94 -12.99
C LYS A 76 -30.69 11.86 -12.30
N PHE A 77 -29.64 12.36 -12.97
CA PHE A 77 -28.45 12.76 -12.23
C PHE A 77 -28.92 13.63 -11.08
N MET A 78 -28.25 13.51 -9.91
CA MET A 78 -28.57 14.35 -8.76
C MET A 78 -28.86 15.75 -9.27
N SER A 79 -29.97 16.34 -8.87
CA SER A 79 -30.18 17.76 -9.07
C SER A 79 -28.99 18.46 -8.42
N ASN A 80 -28.32 19.35 -9.11
CA ASN A 80 -27.26 20.22 -8.57
C ASN A 80 -27.79 21.15 -7.45
N THR A 81 -28.88 20.78 -6.83
CA THR A 81 -29.53 21.54 -5.76
C THR A 81 -28.86 21.12 -4.46
N PRO A 82 -28.15 22.00 -3.77
CA PRO A 82 -27.56 21.71 -2.49
C PRO A 82 -28.65 21.36 -1.47
N PHE A 83 -28.32 20.47 -0.54
CA PHE A 83 -29.19 20.12 0.59
C PHE A 83 -29.40 21.32 1.52
N PHE A 84 -28.36 22.13 1.68
CA PHE A 84 -28.34 23.32 2.53
C PHE A 84 -27.55 24.43 1.83
N LYS A 85 -28.01 25.67 1.94
CA LYS A 85 -27.36 26.85 1.40
C LYS A 85 -27.50 28.04 2.32
N THR A 86 -26.40 28.74 2.60
CA THR A 86 -26.37 29.94 3.42
C THR A 86 -25.16 30.79 3.07
N ASP A 87 -25.03 31.96 3.69
CA ASP A 87 -23.86 32.83 3.52
C ASP A 87 -22.82 32.56 4.63
N CYS A 88 -21.55 32.62 4.29
CA CYS A 88 -20.44 32.46 5.24
C CYS A 88 -20.47 33.61 6.26
N PRO A 89 -20.52 33.33 7.57
CA PRO A 89 -20.53 34.35 8.60
C PRO A 89 -19.24 35.20 8.65
N SER A 90 -18.13 34.70 8.10
CA SER A 90 -16.84 35.41 8.11
C SER A 90 -16.67 36.35 6.91
N CYS A 91 -17.06 35.93 5.68
CA CYS A 91 -16.80 36.71 4.48
C CYS A 91 -18.06 37.03 3.64
N GLY A 92 -19.24 36.50 3.99
CA GLY A 92 -20.47 36.71 3.25
C GLY A 92 -20.59 35.94 1.94
N ALA A 93 -19.63 35.09 1.59
CA ALA A 93 -19.70 34.28 0.37
C ALA A 93 -20.69 33.12 0.53
N PRO A 94 -21.37 32.64 -0.54
CA PRO A 94 -22.30 31.54 -0.46
C PRO A 94 -21.56 30.24 -0.08
N VAL A 95 -22.15 29.50 0.88
CA VAL A 95 -21.70 28.17 1.31
C VAL A 95 -22.84 27.19 1.09
N GLU A 96 -22.53 26.09 0.46
CA GLU A 96 -23.46 25.04 0.08
C GLU A 96 -23.02 23.71 0.68
N ALA A 97 -23.97 22.92 1.18
CA ALA A 97 -23.76 21.54 1.56
C ALA A 97 -24.64 20.62 0.73
N HIS A 98 -24.07 19.60 0.15
CA HIS A 98 -24.74 18.63 -0.70
C HIS A 98 -25.13 17.36 0.07
N SER A 99 -24.37 17.03 1.11
CA SER A 99 -24.66 15.91 2.00
C SER A 99 -25.56 16.31 3.16
N ALA A 100 -26.61 15.53 3.41
CA ALA A 100 -27.45 15.70 4.61
C ALA A 100 -26.67 15.49 5.91
N SER A 101 -25.64 14.66 5.88
CA SER A 101 -24.73 14.36 7.00
C SER A 101 -23.60 15.36 7.19
N ALA A 102 -23.49 16.42 6.38
CA ALA A 102 -22.48 17.45 6.55
C ALA A 102 -22.62 18.16 7.90
N VAL A 103 -21.58 18.13 8.72
CA VAL A 103 -21.48 18.79 10.03
C VAL A 103 -20.46 19.91 10.00
N THR A 104 -19.27 19.65 9.44
CA THR A 104 -18.24 20.67 9.19
C THR A 104 -18.27 21.08 7.72
N LEU A 105 -18.17 22.37 7.46
CA LEU A 105 -18.08 22.97 6.13
C LEU A 105 -16.87 23.89 6.08
N VAL A 106 -16.15 23.91 5.00
CA VAL A 106 -15.06 24.86 4.76
C VAL A 106 -15.46 25.82 3.67
N CYS A 107 -15.44 27.12 3.97
CA CYS A 107 -15.77 28.16 3.00
C CYS A 107 -14.75 28.17 1.83
N GLY A 108 -15.20 27.96 0.60
CA GLY A 108 -14.34 27.94 -0.58
C GLY A 108 -13.69 29.29 -0.94
N TYR A 109 -14.06 30.40 -0.25
CA TYR A 109 -13.54 31.74 -0.52
C TYR A 109 -12.54 32.22 0.52
N CYS A 110 -12.86 32.05 1.82
CA CYS A 110 -11.99 32.53 2.88
C CYS A 110 -11.35 31.41 3.71
N ASN A 111 -11.63 30.16 3.39
CA ASN A 111 -11.16 28.95 4.07
C ASN A 111 -11.58 28.84 5.55
N SER A 112 -12.51 29.70 6.03
CA SER A 112 -13.03 29.58 7.40
C SER A 112 -13.75 28.25 7.58
N MET A 113 -13.47 27.57 8.67
CA MET A 113 -14.15 26.33 9.06
C MET A 113 -15.43 26.66 9.80
N LEU A 114 -16.51 26.14 9.30
CA LEU A 114 -17.87 26.41 9.76
C LEU A 114 -18.47 25.12 10.32
N VAL A 115 -19.22 25.23 11.41
CA VAL A 115 -19.96 24.12 12.00
C VAL A 115 -21.44 24.34 11.79
N ARG A 116 -22.10 23.37 11.19
CA ARG A 116 -23.55 23.38 11.01
C ARG A 116 -24.24 23.01 12.35
N GLN A 117 -25.20 23.85 12.73
CA GLN A 117 -26.06 23.65 13.88
C GLN A 117 -27.52 23.77 13.37
N ASP A 118 -28.17 22.62 13.15
CA ASP A 118 -29.48 22.50 12.53
C ASP A 118 -29.54 23.25 11.17
N ASP A 119 -30.30 24.36 11.08
CA ASP A 119 -30.49 25.19 9.89
C ASP A 119 -29.54 26.41 9.85
N SER A 120 -28.59 26.50 10.75
CA SER A 120 -27.60 27.61 10.79
C SER A 120 -26.16 27.08 10.72
N ILE A 121 -25.24 27.99 10.38
CA ILE A 121 -23.81 27.74 10.49
C ILE A 121 -23.15 28.74 11.42
N VAL A 122 -22.16 28.28 12.16
CA VAL A 122 -21.36 29.08 13.06
C VAL A 122 -19.90 28.99 12.63
N ASP A 123 -19.21 30.13 12.58
CA ASP A 123 -17.78 30.15 12.37
C ASP A 123 -17.06 29.53 13.59
N SER A 124 -16.19 28.56 13.33
CA SER A 124 -15.38 27.94 14.38
C SER A 124 -14.24 28.84 14.87
N GLY A 125 -14.04 30.01 14.24
CA GLY A 125 -12.94 30.93 14.50
C GLY A 125 -11.59 30.46 13.96
N ARG A 126 -11.58 29.61 12.92
CA ARG A 126 -10.38 28.97 12.38
C ARG A 126 -10.44 28.84 10.87
N ASP A 127 -9.26 28.86 10.26
CA ASP A 127 -9.09 28.68 8.82
C ASP A 127 -8.51 27.29 8.52
N SER A 128 -8.96 26.71 7.42
CA SER A 128 -8.39 25.49 6.88
C SER A 128 -7.05 25.77 6.19
N ALA A 129 -6.07 24.91 6.44
CA ALA A 129 -4.74 24.98 5.85
C ALA A 129 -4.28 23.55 5.46
N LEU A 130 -4.68 23.11 4.28
CA LEU A 130 -4.23 21.86 3.70
C LEU A 130 -2.77 21.97 3.26
N LEU A 131 -2.03 20.88 3.43
CA LEU A 131 -0.78 20.70 2.70
C LEU A 131 -1.12 20.49 1.22
N GLU A 132 -0.48 21.28 0.36
CA GLU A 132 -0.66 21.11 -1.07
C GLU A 132 -0.03 19.81 -1.54
N ASP A 133 -0.72 19.11 -2.41
CA ASP A 133 -0.33 17.83 -2.95
C ASP A 133 -0.49 17.77 -4.47
N PHE A 134 -0.10 16.63 -5.00
CA PHE A 134 -0.15 16.30 -6.42
C PHE A 134 -1.35 15.41 -6.77
N SER A 135 -2.33 15.28 -5.89
CA SER A 135 -3.53 14.49 -6.14
C SER A 135 -4.25 14.98 -7.39
N PRO A 136 -4.68 14.09 -8.28
CA PRO A 136 -5.55 14.46 -9.39
C PRO A 136 -6.99 14.74 -8.94
N LEU A 137 -7.33 14.37 -7.69
CA LEU A 137 -8.66 14.54 -7.12
C LEU A 137 -8.89 15.98 -6.63
N GLN A 138 -10.13 16.39 -6.64
CA GLN A 138 -10.58 17.70 -6.10
C GLN A 138 -12.04 17.60 -5.65
N ILE A 139 -12.50 18.58 -4.88
CA ILE A 139 -13.92 18.72 -4.57
C ILE A 139 -14.71 18.87 -5.88
N GLY A 140 -15.80 18.12 -6.02
CA GLY A 140 -16.60 18.05 -7.23
C GLY A 140 -16.10 17.03 -8.26
N THR A 141 -15.02 16.31 -8.02
CA THR A 141 -14.66 15.12 -8.82
C THR A 141 -15.79 14.11 -8.72
N THR A 142 -16.26 13.62 -9.88
CA THR A 142 -17.30 12.59 -9.97
C THR A 142 -16.70 11.28 -10.46
N GLY A 143 -17.32 10.17 -10.07
CA GLY A 143 -16.89 8.84 -10.49
C GLY A 143 -17.98 7.80 -10.35
N THR A 144 -17.61 6.53 -10.54
CA THR A 144 -18.52 5.40 -10.38
C THR A 144 -17.79 4.27 -9.63
N TYR A 145 -18.35 3.85 -8.51
CA TYR A 145 -17.87 2.69 -7.74
C TYR A 145 -18.95 1.61 -7.71
N VAL A 146 -18.62 0.41 -8.18
CA VAL A 146 -19.55 -0.75 -8.27
C VAL A 146 -20.92 -0.33 -8.82
N THR A 147 -20.94 0.30 -10.02
CA THR A 147 -22.13 0.83 -10.71
C THR A 147 -22.86 2.00 -10.04
N ARG A 148 -22.38 2.50 -8.90
CA ARG A 148 -22.98 3.61 -8.15
C ARG A 148 -22.18 4.89 -8.42
N PRO A 149 -22.79 5.92 -9.04
CA PRO A 149 -22.14 7.20 -9.20
C PRO A 149 -21.93 7.90 -7.85
N PHE A 150 -20.84 8.65 -7.74
CA PHE A 150 -20.51 9.46 -6.57
C PHE A 150 -19.91 10.81 -6.98
N THR A 151 -19.93 11.74 -6.03
CA THR A 151 -19.22 13.02 -6.10
C THR A 151 -18.38 13.19 -4.84
N LEU A 152 -17.13 13.62 -4.97
CA LEU A 152 -16.28 14.00 -3.85
C LEU A 152 -16.72 15.36 -3.34
N VAL A 153 -17.24 15.42 -2.12
CA VAL A 153 -17.80 16.65 -1.52
C VAL A 153 -16.95 17.19 -0.37
N GLY A 154 -16.05 16.37 0.17
CA GLY A 154 -15.15 16.75 1.25
C GLY A 154 -13.78 16.13 1.12
N ARG A 155 -12.81 16.70 1.81
CA ARG A 155 -11.44 16.21 1.92
C ARG A 155 -10.92 16.45 3.32
N LEU A 156 -10.21 15.45 3.87
CA LEU A 156 -9.47 15.51 5.10
C LEU A 156 -8.05 15.01 4.84
N GLN A 157 -7.04 15.71 5.36
CA GLN A 157 -5.67 15.20 5.40
C GLN A 157 -5.41 14.58 6.77
N VAL A 158 -5.08 13.29 6.75
CA VAL A 158 -4.76 12.51 7.95
C VAL A 158 -3.25 12.42 8.08
N GLN A 159 -2.74 12.66 9.28
CA GLN A 159 -1.31 12.57 9.57
C GLN A 159 -1.02 11.32 10.42
N TYR A 160 0.08 10.67 10.12
CA TYR A 160 0.67 9.60 10.92
C TYR A 160 2.18 9.83 11.08
N GLU A 161 2.90 8.91 11.72
CA GLU A 161 4.32 9.08 12.03
C GLU A 161 5.18 9.33 10.78
N ASP A 162 4.91 8.57 9.70
CA ASP A 162 5.73 8.56 8.49
C ASP A 162 5.21 9.44 7.36
N GLY A 163 4.06 10.12 7.52
CA GLY A 163 3.55 10.95 6.44
C GLY A 163 2.12 11.46 6.59
N VAL A 164 1.53 11.76 5.45
CA VAL A 164 0.15 12.28 5.33
C VAL A 164 -0.53 11.58 4.17
N TRP A 165 -1.81 11.21 4.35
CA TRP A 165 -2.66 10.76 3.25
C TRP A 165 -3.96 11.56 3.18
N ASN A 166 -4.71 11.42 2.10
CA ASN A 166 -5.99 12.09 1.91
C ASN A 166 -7.15 11.12 2.10
N GLU A 167 -8.17 11.58 2.81
CA GLU A 167 -9.49 10.97 2.88
C GLU A 167 -10.48 11.86 2.15
N TRP A 168 -11.06 11.36 1.06
CA TRP A 168 -12.03 12.06 0.25
C TRP A 168 -13.44 11.59 0.60
N TYR A 169 -14.26 12.50 1.12
CA TYR A 169 -15.65 12.21 1.46
C TYR A 169 -16.50 12.15 0.19
N ALA A 170 -17.03 10.97 -0.10
CA ALA A 170 -17.79 10.66 -1.30
C ALA A 170 -19.29 10.62 -0.99
N LEU A 171 -20.08 11.40 -1.70
CA LEU A 171 -21.54 11.36 -1.68
C LEU A 171 -22.05 10.62 -2.92
N PHE A 172 -22.76 9.50 -2.70
CA PHE A 172 -23.36 8.70 -3.78
C PHE A 172 -24.72 9.27 -4.19
N ASP A 173 -25.13 9.06 -5.45
CA ASP A 173 -26.40 9.57 -6.00
C ASP A 173 -27.67 9.10 -5.25
N ASP A 174 -27.56 8.02 -4.46
CA ASP A 174 -28.63 7.51 -3.61
C ASP A 174 -28.64 8.11 -2.21
N GLY A 175 -27.80 9.12 -1.96
CA GLY A 175 -27.69 9.83 -0.68
C GLY A 175 -26.82 9.11 0.37
N GLN A 176 -26.30 7.91 0.07
CA GLN A 176 -25.32 7.27 0.94
C GLN A 176 -23.95 7.92 0.79
N THR A 177 -23.10 7.71 1.78
CA THR A 177 -21.76 8.28 1.81
C THR A 177 -20.68 7.21 1.96
N GLY A 178 -19.45 7.59 1.69
CA GLY A 178 -18.27 6.74 1.83
C GLY A 178 -16.99 7.56 1.80
N TRP A 179 -15.87 6.87 1.84
CA TRP A 179 -14.55 7.46 1.83
C TRP A 179 -13.72 6.85 0.70
N LEU A 180 -13.08 7.70 -0.07
CA LEU A 180 -12.03 7.32 -1.01
C LEU A 180 -10.70 7.73 -0.37
N SER A 181 -10.00 6.76 0.20
CA SER A 181 -8.67 6.96 0.78
C SER A 181 -7.62 7.00 -0.34
N GLU A 182 -6.67 7.93 -0.23
CA GLU A 182 -5.56 8.12 -1.16
C GLU A 182 -4.25 8.19 -0.39
N SER A 183 -3.43 7.15 -0.50
CA SER A 183 -2.10 7.08 0.09
C SER A 183 -1.07 6.73 -0.99
N GLY A 184 -0.29 7.71 -1.42
CA GLY A 184 0.62 7.55 -2.55
C GLY A 184 -0.11 7.22 -3.85
N ASP A 185 0.06 6.00 -4.35
CA ASP A 185 -0.63 5.46 -5.53
C ASP A 185 -1.65 4.36 -5.15
N LEU A 186 -1.93 4.20 -3.85
CA LEU A 186 -2.91 3.26 -3.30
C LEU A 186 -4.23 3.96 -3.04
N TYR A 187 -5.32 3.33 -3.48
CA TYR A 187 -6.67 3.85 -3.29
C TYR A 187 -7.59 2.77 -2.74
N SER A 188 -8.42 3.14 -1.77
CA SER A 188 -9.50 2.28 -1.28
C SER A 188 -10.81 3.06 -1.23
N MET A 189 -11.92 2.41 -1.58
CA MET A 189 -13.26 2.97 -1.43
C MET A 189 -14.01 2.18 -0.37
N THR A 190 -14.37 2.85 0.72
CA THR A 190 -15.02 2.25 1.89
C THR A 190 -16.30 2.98 2.27
N ARG A 191 -17.13 2.33 3.08
CA ARG A 191 -18.32 2.92 3.67
C ARG A 191 -18.48 2.42 5.10
N LEU A 192 -19.01 3.27 5.97
CA LEU A 192 -19.40 2.88 7.30
C LEU A 192 -20.46 1.76 7.24
N VAL A 193 -20.26 0.74 8.03
CA VAL A 193 -21.17 -0.42 8.16
C VAL A 193 -21.47 -0.69 9.63
N GLU A 194 -22.51 -1.44 9.89
CA GLU A 194 -22.86 -1.84 11.26
C GLU A 194 -21.72 -2.70 11.86
N SER A 195 -21.26 -2.31 13.04
CA SER A 195 -20.23 -3.03 13.79
C SER A 195 -20.82 -4.29 14.42
N PRO A 196 -20.14 -5.44 14.38
CA PRO A 196 -20.55 -6.63 15.09
C PRO A 196 -20.42 -6.44 16.60
N GLU A 197 -21.10 -7.28 17.39
CA GLU A 197 -21.03 -7.23 18.86
C GLU A 197 -19.62 -7.39 19.42
N VAL A 198 -18.75 -8.10 18.70
CA VAL A 198 -17.36 -8.36 19.11
C VAL A 198 -16.41 -7.90 18.02
N VAL A 199 -15.59 -6.93 18.37
CA VAL A 199 -14.51 -6.37 17.55
C VAL A 199 -13.18 -6.72 18.23
N PRO A 200 -12.11 -7.10 17.48
CA PRO A 200 -10.78 -7.32 18.06
C PRO A 200 -10.28 -6.10 18.83
N ASP A 201 -9.65 -6.30 19.99
CA ASP A 201 -9.02 -5.20 20.72
C ASP A 201 -7.77 -4.70 19.97
N PHE A 202 -7.60 -3.37 19.92
CA PHE A 202 -6.47 -2.76 19.22
C PHE A 202 -5.12 -3.30 19.72
N HIS A 203 -4.96 -3.48 21.03
CA HIS A 203 -3.68 -3.89 21.62
C HIS A 203 -3.33 -5.35 21.35
N ASP A 204 -4.34 -6.20 21.17
CA ASP A 204 -4.17 -7.64 20.95
C ASP A 204 -3.88 -7.99 19.48
N VAL A 205 -4.09 -7.04 18.55
CA VAL A 205 -3.88 -7.27 17.12
C VAL A 205 -2.44 -6.95 16.72
N VAL A 206 -1.82 -7.89 16.02
CA VAL A 206 -0.52 -7.74 15.36
C VAL A 206 -0.74 -7.93 13.86
N PRO A 207 -0.12 -7.15 12.97
CA PRO A 207 -0.18 -7.36 11.54
C PRO A 207 0.10 -8.82 11.17
N GLY A 208 -0.71 -9.42 10.29
CA GLY A 208 -0.60 -10.83 9.92
C GLY A 208 -0.89 -11.84 11.05
N GLY A 209 -1.08 -11.44 12.30
CA GLY A 209 -1.09 -12.30 13.48
C GLY A 209 -2.39 -13.04 13.75
N CYS A 210 -3.53 -12.57 13.26
CA CYS A 210 -4.84 -13.13 13.56
C CYS A 210 -5.79 -13.10 12.35
N ASN A 211 -6.96 -13.71 12.52
CA ASN A 211 -8.06 -13.62 11.56
C ASN A 211 -9.27 -12.95 12.23
N PHE A 212 -9.92 -12.04 11.53
CA PHE A 212 -11.19 -11.47 11.89
C PHE A 212 -12.26 -11.89 10.89
N ASN A 213 -13.28 -12.61 11.33
CA ASN A 213 -14.39 -13.01 10.45
C ASN A 213 -15.43 -11.90 10.38
N PHE A 214 -15.54 -11.30 9.21
CA PHE A 214 -16.55 -10.29 8.93
C PHE A 214 -17.31 -10.65 7.65
N GLN A 215 -18.64 -10.69 7.71
CA GLN A 215 -19.53 -11.08 6.59
C GLN A 215 -19.10 -12.40 5.91
N ASN A 216 -18.80 -13.43 6.71
CA ASN A 216 -18.32 -14.76 6.25
C ASN A 216 -17.01 -14.74 5.44
N LYS A 217 -16.16 -13.74 5.67
CA LYS A 217 -14.82 -13.65 5.09
C LYS A 217 -13.80 -13.47 6.22
N ASN A 218 -12.69 -14.16 6.10
CA ASN A 218 -11.58 -14.05 7.04
C ASN A 218 -10.65 -12.92 6.59
N PHE A 219 -10.66 -11.83 7.31
CA PHE A 219 -9.76 -10.71 7.12
C PHE A 219 -8.49 -10.91 7.96
N VAL A 220 -7.36 -10.45 7.44
CA VAL A 220 -6.05 -10.46 8.10
C VAL A 220 -5.62 -9.01 8.29
N PRO A 221 -5.13 -8.61 9.48
CA PRO A 221 -4.69 -7.24 9.71
C PRO A 221 -3.45 -6.93 8.86
N SER A 222 -3.53 -5.84 8.12
CA SER A 222 -2.47 -5.39 7.21
C SER A 222 -1.66 -4.23 7.76
N ASP A 223 -2.32 -3.32 8.47
CA ASP A 223 -1.68 -2.12 9.00
C ASP A 223 -2.29 -1.77 10.36
N LYS A 224 -1.47 -1.27 11.29
CA LYS A 224 -1.88 -0.87 12.64
C LYS A 224 -1.18 0.42 13.00
N ARG A 225 -1.94 1.50 13.15
CA ARG A 225 -1.37 2.84 13.38
C ARG A 225 -2.14 3.67 14.38
N GLU A 226 -1.45 4.64 14.95
CA GLU A 226 -2.05 5.81 15.57
C GLU A 226 -2.05 6.95 14.56
N ILE A 227 -3.19 7.59 14.39
CA ILE A 227 -3.40 8.67 13.43
C ILE A 227 -3.76 9.96 14.13
N SER A 228 -3.46 11.08 13.49
CA SER A 228 -3.82 12.42 13.97
C SER A 228 -4.68 13.15 12.95
N LEU A 229 -5.85 13.59 13.37
CA LEU A 229 -6.73 14.46 12.61
C LEU A 229 -6.50 15.90 13.05
N ARG A 230 -5.91 16.70 12.19
CA ARG A 230 -5.68 18.12 12.48
C ARG A 230 -6.92 18.93 12.15
N LYS A 231 -7.38 19.73 13.08
CA LYS A 231 -8.54 20.63 12.93
C LYS A 231 -8.48 21.58 11.73
N SER A 232 -7.29 21.89 11.20
CA SER A 232 -7.10 22.77 10.06
C SER A 232 -6.89 22.04 8.73
N ALA A 233 -6.95 20.71 8.71
CA ALA A 233 -6.57 19.91 7.53
C ALA A 233 -7.79 19.39 6.75
N ALA A 234 -8.77 20.27 6.45
CA ALA A 234 -10.02 19.91 5.79
C ALA A 234 -10.37 20.82 4.60
N GLN A 235 -11.22 20.32 3.69
CA GLN A 235 -11.81 21.07 2.59
C GLN A 235 -13.21 20.54 2.29
N GLY A 236 -14.15 21.43 1.89
CA GLY A 236 -15.52 21.04 1.53
C GLY A 236 -16.34 20.61 2.73
N GLU A 237 -17.03 19.47 2.64
CA GLU A 237 -18.00 18.97 3.61
C GLU A 237 -17.46 17.75 4.37
N LEU A 238 -17.62 17.69 5.67
CA LEU A 238 -17.28 16.52 6.48
C LEU A 238 -18.47 16.11 7.37
N PRO A 239 -18.66 14.80 7.65
CA PRO A 239 -19.81 14.30 8.41
C PRO A 239 -19.66 14.43 9.93
N PHE A 240 -18.55 14.95 10.42
CA PHE A 240 -18.25 15.10 11.85
C PHE A 240 -17.73 16.50 12.17
N LYS A 241 -17.69 16.80 13.45
CA LYS A 241 -17.22 18.08 13.95
C LYS A 241 -15.69 18.05 14.12
N LEU A 242 -15.00 18.87 13.33
CA LEU A 242 -13.54 18.99 13.36
C LEU A 242 -13.14 20.32 14.02
N THR A 243 -13.27 20.42 15.33
CA THR A 243 -12.95 21.65 16.09
C THR A 243 -11.65 21.59 16.88
N GLU A 244 -11.14 20.41 17.12
CA GLU A 244 -9.91 20.16 17.89
C GLU A 244 -9.06 19.14 17.15
N ASP A 245 -7.76 19.15 17.44
CA ASP A 245 -6.87 18.10 16.99
C ASP A 245 -7.20 16.83 17.77
N THR A 246 -7.45 15.75 17.08
CA THR A 246 -7.81 14.45 17.68
C THR A 246 -6.84 13.38 17.21
N THR A 247 -6.66 12.37 18.03
CA THR A 247 -5.93 11.16 17.67
C THR A 247 -6.87 9.97 17.69
N SER A 248 -6.70 9.05 16.77
CA SER A 248 -7.38 7.77 16.77
C SER A 248 -6.42 6.63 16.55
N LYS A 249 -6.87 5.43 16.86
CA LYS A 249 -6.17 4.18 16.62
C LYS A 249 -6.93 3.44 15.54
N VAL A 250 -6.24 3.04 14.47
CA VAL A 250 -6.86 2.36 13.33
C VAL A 250 -6.13 1.07 13.01
N ILE A 251 -6.89 0.09 12.57
CA ILE A 251 -6.34 -1.14 12.02
C ILE A 251 -6.99 -1.39 10.68
N ASP A 252 -6.16 -1.55 9.65
CA ASP A 252 -6.59 -1.96 8.33
C ASP A 252 -6.51 -3.47 8.16
N TRP A 253 -7.52 -4.04 7.54
CA TRP A 253 -7.67 -5.48 7.35
C TRP A 253 -7.90 -5.80 5.88
N ARG A 254 -7.36 -6.90 5.43
CA ARG A 254 -7.40 -7.31 4.03
C ARG A 254 -7.96 -8.71 3.85
N HIS A 255 -8.76 -8.86 2.79
CA HIS A 255 -9.16 -10.15 2.26
C HIS A 255 -9.16 -10.10 0.73
N ALA A 256 -8.08 -10.56 0.09
CA ALA A 256 -7.86 -10.35 -1.35
C ALA A 256 -8.00 -8.86 -1.72
N GLY A 257 -8.86 -8.50 -2.67
CA GLY A 257 -9.14 -7.10 -3.04
C GLY A 257 -10.07 -6.35 -2.09
N LEU A 258 -10.62 -7.01 -1.05
CA LEU A 258 -11.47 -6.34 -0.07
C LEU A 258 -10.64 -5.65 1.02
N PHE A 259 -11.17 -4.54 1.49
CA PHE A 259 -10.56 -3.68 2.48
C PHE A 259 -11.54 -3.38 3.60
N LEU A 260 -11.06 -3.38 4.83
CA LEU A 260 -11.82 -3.06 6.01
C LEU A 260 -10.92 -2.29 6.97
N THR A 261 -11.40 -1.16 7.49
CA THR A 261 -10.75 -0.40 8.56
C THR A 261 -11.59 -0.48 9.81
N ILE A 262 -10.98 -0.72 10.95
CA ILE A 262 -11.59 -0.54 12.27
C ILE A 262 -10.98 0.71 12.89
N ASP A 263 -11.81 1.71 13.14
CA ASP A 263 -11.43 2.94 13.83
C ASP A 263 -11.90 2.85 15.29
N TYR A 264 -10.95 2.97 16.22
CA TYR A 264 -11.15 2.89 17.66
C TYR A 264 -11.29 4.27 18.32
N GLY A 265 -11.54 5.31 17.54
CA GLY A 265 -11.78 6.67 18.04
C GLY A 265 -13.07 6.82 18.82
N ASP A 266 -14.07 6.02 18.53
CA ASP A 266 -15.37 5.98 19.16
C ASP A 266 -15.63 4.67 19.93
N ASP A 267 -16.62 4.65 20.80
CA ASP A 267 -17.09 3.46 21.53
C ASP A 267 -18.60 3.26 21.28
N PRO A 268 -19.03 2.22 20.55
CA PRO A 268 -18.21 1.14 19.97
C PRO A 268 -17.35 1.59 18.76
N PRO A 269 -16.26 0.86 18.45
CA PRO A 269 -15.43 1.14 17.29
C PRO A 269 -16.22 1.14 15.97
N GLU A 270 -15.88 2.05 15.07
CA GLU A 270 -16.48 2.14 13.75
C GLU A 270 -15.80 1.22 12.75
N ILE A 271 -16.61 0.58 11.88
CA ILE A 271 -16.09 -0.28 10.80
C ILE A 271 -16.40 0.35 9.45
N TYR A 272 -15.34 0.56 8.68
CA TYR A 272 -15.42 0.98 7.29
C TYR A 272 -15.07 -0.20 6.39
N TYR A 273 -15.99 -0.56 5.49
CA TYR A 273 -15.85 -1.74 4.63
C TYR A 273 -15.99 -1.39 3.16
N GLY A 274 -15.12 -1.98 2.32
CA GLY A 274 -15.11 -1.76 0.89
C GLY A 274 -14.06 -2.57 0.15
N SER A 275 -13.37 -1.93 -0.79
CA SER A 275 -12.34 -2.59 -1.59
C SER A 275 -11.23 -1.63 -2.02
N MET A 276 -10.06 -2.19 -2.32
CA MET A 276 -9.04 -1.49 -3.09
C MET A 276 -9.57 -1.20 -4.49
N VAL A 277 -9.19 -0.05 -5.03
CA VAL A 277 -9.63 0.43 -6.35
C VAL A 277 -8.47 1.07 -7.10
N GLY A 278 -8.47 0.92 -8.43
CA GLY A 278 -7.63 1.74 -9.30
C GLY A 278 -8.38 3.01 -9.72
N LEU A 279 -7.71 4.15 -9.82
CA LEU A 279 -8.37 5.39 -10.27
C LEU A 279 -9.01 5.23 -11.65
N ASN A 280 -8.42 4.47 -12.55
CA ASN A 280 -8.95 4.16 -13.88
C ASN A 280 -10.27 3.35 -13.84
N GLU A 281 -10.49 2.57 -12.79
CA GLU A 281 -11.72 1.77 -12.59
C GLU A 281 -12.90 2.64 -12.17
N LEU A 282 -12.62 3.76 -11.49
CA LEU A 282 -13.62 4.69 -10.98
C LEU A 282 -14.24 5.59 -12.06
N LYS A 283 -13.70 5.60 -13.30
CA LYS A 283 -14.19 6.42 -14.42
C LYS A 283 -14.35 7.90 -14.03
N LEU A 284 -13.35 8.44 -13.39
CA LEU A 284 -13.36 9.78 -12.84
C LEU A 284 -13.58 10.85 -13.90
N GLN A 285 -14.28 11.91 -13.52
CA GLN A 285 -14.50 13.13 -14.28
C GLN A 285 -14.29 14.35 -13.38
N ASN A 286 -14.02 15.50 -13.97
CA ASN A 286 -13.74 16.74 -13.25
C ASN A 286 -12.57 16.60 -12.27
N THR A 287 -11.53 15.90 -12.69
CA THR A 287 -10.25 15.84 -11.98
C THR A 287 -9.44 17.11 -12.23
N ARG A 288 -8.46 17.39 -11.38
CA ARG A 288 -7.49 18.48 -11.60
C ARG A 288 -6.70 18.20 -12.88
N THR A 289 -6.53 19.24 -13.67
CA THR A 289 -5.64 19.21 -14.83
C THR A 289 -4.18 19.38 -14.40
N ASP A 290 -3.24 18.99 -15.26
CA ASP A 290 -1.81 19.19 -15.01
C ASP A 290 -1.47 20.67 -14.75
N ASP A 291 -2.15 21.61 -15.43
CA ASP A 291 -1.94 23.04 -15.21
C ASP A 291 -2.43 23.49 -13.83
N GLN A 292 -3.59 23.01 -13.38
CA GLN A 292 -4.10 23.28 -12.03
C GLN A 292 -3.19 22.70 -10.94
N ILE A 293 -2.65 21.49 -11.15
CA ILE A 293 -1.68 20.89 -10.22
C ILE A 293 -0.39 21.74 -10.20
N ARG A 294 0.07 22.17 -11.38
CA ARG A 294 1.28 23.00 -11.49
C ARG A 294 1.11 24.38 -10.85
N GLU A 295 -0.07 24.99 -10.95
CA GLU A 295 -0.40 26.29 -10.33
C GLU A 295 -0.36 26.21 -8.79
N THR A 296 -0.87 25.12 -8.22
CA THR A 296 -0.94 24.96 -6.75
C THR A 296 0.32 24.36 -6.16
N ALA A 297 0.85 23.30 -6.74
CA ALA A 297 2.03 22.57 -6.25
C ALA A 297 3.36 23.11 -6.82
N GLY A 298 3.33 24.10 -7.70
CA GLY A 298 4.50 24.68 -8.36
C GLY A 298 5.08 23.83 -9.50
N ARG A 299 4.71 22.55 -9.58
CA ARG A 299 5.20 21.58 -10.59
C ARG A 299 4.29 20.36 -10.68
N LEU A 300 4.55 19.45 -11.63
CA LEU A 300 3.82 18.18 -11.74
C LEU A 300 4.47 17.09 -10.88
N LYS A 301 3.66 16.13 -10.45
CA LYS A 301 4.13 14.89 -9.82
C LYS A 301 5.17 14.21 -10.72
N GLY A 302 6.29 13.76 -10.13
CA GLY A 302 7.38 13.14 -10.87
C GLY A 302 8.32 14.12 -11.60
N SER A 303 8.16 15.45 -11.46
CA SER A 303 9.12 16.41 -11.99
C SER A 303 10.46 16.31 -11.28
N HIS A 304 11.57 16.25 -12.05
CA HIS A 304 12.92 16.20 -11.50
C HIS A 304 13.31 17.50 -10.81
N HIS A 305 13.89 17.38 -9.63
CA HIS A 305 14.47 18.47 -8.87
C HIS A 305 15.89 18.14 -8.44
N SER A 306 16.73 19.15 -8.29
CA SER A 306 18.12 19.01 -7.88
C SER A 306 18.53 20.19 -7.02
N GLU A 307 19.19 19.89 -5.90
CA GLU A 307 19.73 20.90 -4.97
C GLU A 307 21.07 20.39 -4.40
N ASN A 308 21.79 21.28 -3.72
CA ASN A 308 22.99 20.88 -3.01
C ASN A 308 22.66 20.42 -1.59
N CYS A 309 23.21 19.28 -1.19
CA CYS A 309 23.07 18.78 0.17
C CYS A 309 23.57 19.83 1.18
N PRO A 310 22.76 20.26 2.15
CA PRO A 310 23.14 21.29 3.13
C PRO A 310 24.28 20.87 4.06
N ASN A 311 24.60 19.56 4.15
CA ASN A 311 25.71 19.07 4.97
C ASN A 311 27.04 18.98 4.21
N CYS A 312 27.03 18.46 2.96
CA CYS A 312 28.29 18.19 2.24
C CYS A 312 28.45 18.95 0.92
N GLY A 313 27.42 19.64 0.44
CA GLY A 313 27.42 20.41 -0.79
C GLY A 313 27.30 19.57 -2.08
N SER A 314 27.25 18.23 -1.99
CA SER A 314 27.04 17.39 -3.15
C SER A 314 25.62 17.52 -3.70
N SER A 315 25.46 17.41 -5.01
CA SER A 315 24.13 17.45 -5.63
C SER A 315 23.29 16.25 -5.21
N VAL A 316 22.05 16.53 -4.79
CA VAL A 316 21.02 15.55 -4.48
C VAL A 316 19.84 15.74 -5.42
N HIS A 317 19.20 14.66 -5.80
CA HIS A 317 18.14 14.65 -6.80
C HIS A 317 16.92 13.94 -6.23
N TRP A 318 15.72 14.46 -6.53
CA TRP A 318 14.45 13.81 -6.18
C TRP A 318 13.35 14.11 -7.16
N LEU A 319 12.23 13.43 -7.01
CA LEU A 319 11.02 13.65 -7.79
C LEU A 319 9.96 14.35 -6.94
N SER A 320 9.46 15.47 -7.42
CA SER A 320 8.42 16.25 -6.72
C SER A 320 7.14 15.44 -6.55
N GLY A 321 6.56 15.46 -5.34
CA GLY A 321 5.32 14.76 -5.01
C GLY A 321 5.39 13.24 -5.02
N VAL A 322 6.61 12.69 -5.08
CA VAL A 322 6.91 11.26 -5.07
C VAL A 322 7.94 10.95 -3.98
N THR A 323 8.63 11.99 -3.51
CA THR A 323 9.70 11.88 -2.51
C THR A 323 9.35 12.71 -1.29
N ASP A 324 9.30 12.07 -0.13
CA ASP A 324 9.10 12.73 1.17
C ASP A 324 10.41 12.78 1.96
N PHE A 325 11.26 11.79 1.74
CA PHE A 325 12.49 11.58 2.48
C PHE A 325 13.67 11.32 1.55
N LEU A 326 14.85 11.89 1.88
CA LEU A 326 16.04 11.74 1.06
C LEU A 326 17.27 11.49 1.93
N ILE A 327 18.05 10.50 1.54
CA ILE A 327 19.37 10.23 2.12
C ILE A 327 20.43 10.60 1.10
N CYS A 328 21.29 11.55 1.46
CA CYS A 328 22.33 12.03 0.57
C CYS A 328 23.28 10.89 0.15
N PRO A 329 23.39 10.56 -1.15
CA PRO A 329 24.25 9.46 -1.61
C PRO A 329 25.74 9.67 -1.34
N SER A 330 26.15 10.92 -1.13
CA SER A 330 27.56 11.28 -0.91
C SER A 330 27.99 11.26 0.54
N CYS A 331 27.09 11.60 1.48
CA CYS A 331 27.47 11.69 2.90
C CYS A 331 26.52 10.95 3.86
N GLY A 332 25.43 10.35 3.36
CA GLY A 332 24.46 9.62 4.18
C GLY A 332 23.62 10.49 5.14
N SER A 333 23.65 11.83 4.99
CA SER A 333 22.80 12.71 5.80
C SER A 333 21.35 12.57 5.39
N GLN A 334 20.45 12.57 6.37
CA GLN A 334 19.02 12.48 6.20
C GLN A 334 18.43 13.88 5.97
N LEU A 335 17.59 14.00 4.97
CA LEU A 335 16.97 15.23 4.51
C LEU A 335 15.46 15.03 4.35
N GLU A 336 14.69 15.97 4.86
CA GLU A 336 13.26 16.09 4.57
C GLU A 336 13.08 16.91 3.29
N VAL A 337 12.27 16.44 2.38
CA VAL A 337 12.01 17.11 1.10
C VAL A 337 10.74 17.93 1.22
N GLY A 338 10.89 19.26 1.31
CA GLY A 338 9.78 20.19 1.22
C GLY A 338 9.44 20.55 -0.23
N LYS A 339 8.52 21.53 -0.41
CA LYS A 339 8.06 21.98 -1.74
C LYS A 339 9.20 22.38 -2.69
N GLU A 340 10.26 23.00 -2.19
CA GLU A 340 11.35 23.52 -3.01
C GLU A 340 12.75 23.27 -2.45
N LYS A 341 12.89 22.80 -1.22
CA LYS A 341 14.18 22.68 -0.52
C LYS A 341 14.30 21.40 0.27
N ALA A 342 15.47 20.80 0.24
CA ALA A 342 15.85 19.73 1.12
C ALA A 342 16.32 20.29 2.47
N ARG A 343 15.68 19.89 3.55
CA ARG A 343 15.99 20.32 4.91
C ARG A 343 16.77 19.22 5.64
N LEU A 344 17.88 19.58 6.25
CA LEU A 344 18.68 18.66 7.03
C LEU A 344 17.93 18.20 8.29
N ILE A 345 17.66 16.90 8.42
CA ILE A 345 17.14 16.27 9.63
C ILE A 345 18.30 15.81 10.50
N THR A 346 19.19 14.99 9.92
CA THR A 346 20.34 14.41 10.64
C THR A 346 21.59 14.48 9.79
N ALA A 347 22.65 15.05 10.33
CA ALA A 347 23.94 15.10 9.68
C ALA A 347 24.73 13.81 9.96
N ASN A 348 25.25 13.18 8.92
CA ASN A 348 26.17 12.07 9.08
C ASN A 348 27.60 12.58 9.32
N ALA A 349 28.14 12.31 10.49
CA ALA A 349 29.48 12.74 10.88
C ALA A 349 30.59 12.04 10.07
N MET A 350 30.37 10.84 9.58
CA MET A 350 31.39 10.03 8.92
C MET A 350 31.53 10.28 7.41
N ARG A 351 30.61 11.01 6.79
CA ARG A 351 30.64 11.35 5.33
C ARG A 351 31.06 10.20 4.41
N VAL A 352 30.56 9.00 4.65
CA VAL A 352 30.89 7.82 3.85
C VAL A 352 30.07 7.85 2.57
N SER A 353 30.75 7.79 1.43
CA SER A 353 30.07 7.65 0.12
C SER A 353 29.36 6.31 0.03
N GLN A 354 28.06 6.36 -0.15
CA GLN A 354 27.19 5.17 -0.22
C GLN A 354 27.04 4.65 -1.66
N ASN A 355 27.31 5.48 -2.65
CA ASN A 355 27.21 5.12 -4.06
C ASN A 355 28.09 3.90 -4.48
N LYS A 356 29.16 3.62 -3.73
CA LYS A 356 30.04 2.48 -4.01
C LYS A 356 29.45 1.13 -3.63
N LEU A 357 28.36 1.13 -2.84
CA LEU A 357 27.68 -0.08 -2.36
C LEU A 357 26.59 -0.57 -3.30
N PHE A 358 26.25 0.21 -4.33
CA PHE A 358 25.17 -0.05 -5.25
C PHE A 358 25.68 -0.28 -6.68
N THR A 359 25.23 -1.37 -7.28
CA THR A 359 25.55 -1.71 -8.68
C THR A 359 24.88 -0.76 -9.66
N LEU A 360 23.60 -0.40 -9.36
CA LEU A 360 22.81 0.51 -10.17
C LEU A 360 22.91 1.93 -9.59
N PRO A 361 23.46 2.92 -10.31
CA PRO A 361 23.60 4.27 -9.81
C PRO A 361 22.24 4.95 -9.60
N ILE A 362 22.06 5.60 -8.45
CA ILE A 362 20.89 6.40 -8.14
C ILE A 362 20.82 7.60 -9.08
N GLY A 363 19.63 7.95 -9.55
CA GLY A 363 19.40 9.04 -10.49
C GLY A 363 19.51 8.63 -11.97
N THR A 364 19.82 7.37 -12.28
CA THR A 364 19.83 6.88 -13.65
C THR A 364 18.42 6.63 -14.18
N GLN A 365 18.27 6.78 -15.49
CA GLN A 365 17.06 6.41 -16.21
C GLN A 365 17.34 5.20 -17.08
N GLY A 366 16.38 4.32 -17.20
CA GLY A 366 16.49 3.13 -18.01
C GLY A 366 15.15 2.58 -18.46
N ARG A 367 15.18 1.78 -19.52
CA ARG A 367 13.98 1.17 -20.09
C ARG A 367 13.93 -0.32 -19.82
N LEU A 368 13.10 -0.71 -18.86
CA LEU A 368 12.90 -2.10 -18.47
C LEU A 368 11.47 -2.55 -18.82
N ASN A 369 11.35 -3.70 -19.52
CA ASN A 369 10.06 -4.27 -19.93
C ASN A 369 9.14 -3.24 -20.64
N ASN A 370 9.68 -2.43 -21.55
CA ASN A 370 9.03 -1.36 -22.30
C ASN A 370 8.51 -0.17 -21.48
N ASN A 371 8.85 -0.06 -20.20
CA ASN A 371 8.55 1.08 -19.37
C ASN A 371 9.83 1.85 -19.02
N ASP A 372 9.75 3.16 -19.06
CA ASP A 372 10.87 4.04 -18.71
C ASP A 372 10.83 4.26 -17.19
N TYR A 373 11.91 3.92 -16.49
CA TYR A 373 12.03 4.05 -15.05
C TYR A 373 13.16 4.99 -14.67
N PHE A 374 12.94 5.70 -13.56
CA PHE A 374 13.95 6.48 -12.87
C PHE A 374 14.33 5.78 -11.56
N VAL A 375 15.62 5.59 -11.29
CA VAL A 375 16.14 5.02 -10.06
C VAL A 375 16.15 6.10 -8.99
N MET A 376 15.17 6.07 -8.08
CA MET A 376 15.00 7.08 -7.03
C MET A 376 15.95 6.86 -5.88
N GLY A 377 16.06 5.64 -5.40
CA GLY A 377 16.83 5.28 -4.23
C GLY A 377 17.25 3.81 -4.25
N ALA A 378 18.11 3.47 -3.33
CA ALA A 378 18.56 2.11 -3.11
C ALA A 378 18.74 1.81 -1.62
N VAL A 379 18.37 0.62 -1.20
CA VAL A 379 18.50 0.12 0.16
C VAL A 379 19.26 -1.18 0.14
N ARG A 380 20.31 -1.27 0.95
CA ARG A 380 21.04 -2.50 1.20
C ARG A 380 20.58 -3.09 2.53
N TYR A 381 20.22 -4.35 2.50
CA TYR A 381 19.83 -5.12 3.66
C TYR A 381 20.86 -6.19 4.01
N SER A 382 21.04 -6.43 5.31
CA SER A 382 21.61 -7.69 5.81
C SER A 382 20.49 -8.73 5.87
N GLU A 383 20.72 -9.88 5.28
CA GLU A 383 19.88 -11.07 5.47
C GLU A 383 20.23 -11.70 6.83
N LEU A 384 19.21 -12.00 7.64
CA LEU A 384 19.34 -12.48 9.00
C LEU A 384 18.65 -13.84 9.15
N ASP A 385 19.07 -14.59 10.16
CA ASP A 385 18.40 -15.82 10.58
C ASP A 385 16.91 -15.55 10.89
N PRO A 386 15.98 -16.35 10.34
CA PRO A 386 14.55 -16.10 10.50
C PRO A 386 14.06 -16.26 11.93
N ASP A 387 14.50 -17.31 12.66
CA ASP A 387 14.02 -17.59 14.02
C ASP A 387 14.50 -16.52 14.98
N ALA A 388 15.78 -16.16 14.92
CA ALA A 388 16.35 -15.09 15.73
C ALA A 388 15.68 -13.74 15.46
N THR A 389 15.35 -13.44 14.20
CA THR A 389 14.68 -12.19 13.81
C THR A 389 13.25 -12.16 14.34
N TYR A 390 12.48 -13.25 14.16
CA TYR A 390 11.10 -13.34 14.62
C TYR A 390 11.01 -13.22 16.15
N GLU A 391 11.86 -13.95 16.87
CA GLU A 391 11.92 -13.89 18.33
C GLU A 391 12.31 -12.49 18.84
N TYR A 392 13.23 -11.81 18.13
CA TYR A 392 13.63 -10.44 18.50
C TYR A 392 12.49 -9.44 18.27
N MET A 393 11.86 -9.47 17.08
CA MET A 393 10.84 -8.48 16.70
C MET A 393 9.52 -8.68 17.43
N PHE A 394 9.05 -9.93 17.55
CA PHE A 394 7.66 -10.20 17.98
C PHE A 394 7.55 -10.84 19.37
N GLU A 395 8.61 -11.48 19.86
CA GLU A 395 8.59 -12.10 21.19
C GLU A 395 9.42 -11.32 22.23
N GLY A 396 10.07 -10.23 21.82
CA GLY A 396 10.88 -9.39 22.71
C GLY A 396 12.12 -10.09 23.29
N LYS A 397 12.54 -11.21 22.68
CA LYS A 397 13.71 -11.95 23.14
C LYS A 397 14.99 -11.26 22.66
N ARG A 398 15.97 -11.13 23.55
CA ARG A 398 17.30 -10.64 23.17
C ARG A 398 18.04 -11.72 22.40
N ARG A 399 18.16 -11.56 21.07
CA ARG A 399 18.92 -12.41 20.17
C ARG A 399 20.05 -11.64 19.50
N MET A 400 21.13 -12.33 19.20
CA MET A 400 22.17 -11.76 18.35
C MET A 400 21.74 -11.97 16.90
N LEU A 401 21.50 -10.86 16.19
CA LEU A 401 21.13 -10.85 14.78
C LEU A 401 22.40 -10.89 13.92
N THR A 402 22.81 -12.08 13.52
CA THR A 402 24.03 -12.28 12.72
C THR A 402 23.67 -12.31 11.24
N PRO A 403 24.31 -11.48 10.39
CA PRO A 403 24.10 -11.51 8.95
C PRO A 403 24.55 -12.84 8.33
N VAL A 404 23.68 -13.43 7.49
CA VAL A 404 23.97 -14.64 6.71
C VAL A 404 24.12 -14.36 5.21
N GLY A 405 23.66 -13.20 4.75
CA GLY A 405 23.72 -12.73 3.38
C GLY A 405 23.40 -11.24 3.29
N TRP A 406 23.16 -10.79 2.08
CA TRP A 406 22.70 -9.42 1.81
C TRP A 406 21.92 -9.37 0.50
N TRP A 407 21.07 -8.36 0.36
CA TRP A 407 20.48 -7.96 -0.91
C TRP A 407 20.38 -6.44 -1.00
N VAL A 408 20.15 -5.95 -2.20
CA VAL A 408 19.90 -4.53 -2.48
C VAL A 408 18.57 -4.40 -3.19
N GLU A 409 17.75 -3.46 -2.76
CA GLU A 409 16.53 -3.05 -3.42
C GLU A 409 16.69 -1.67 -4.00
N TYR A 410 16.45 -1.54 -5.31
CA TYR A 410 16.43 -0.26 -6.02
C TYR A 410 15.00 0.18 -6.24
N LEU A 411 14.61 1.31 -5.66
CA LEU A 411 13.30 1.93 -5.87
C LEU A 411 13.27 2.60 -7.25
N LEU A 412 12.38 2.12 -8.09
CA LEU A 412 12.13 2.63 -9.43
C LEU A 412 10.80 3.39 -9.46
N TYR A 413 10.73 4.45 -10.24
CA TYR A 413 9.49 5.19 -10.49
C TYR A 413 9.23 5.37 -11.98
N ASN A 414 7.97 5.16 -12.38
CA ASN A 414 7.43 5.46 -13.70
C ASN A 414 6.15 6.29 -13.53
N PRO A 415 6.00 7.44 -14.22
CA PRO A 415 4.83 8.33 -14.03
C PRO A 415 3.48 7.68 -14.33
N GLN A 416 3.43 6.63 -15.17
CA GLN A 416 2.20 5.96 -15.58
C GLN A 416 1.95 4.64 -14.82
N LYS A 417 3.02 4.02 -14.28
CA LYS A 417 2.97 2.71 -13.61
C LYS A 417 3.14 2.80 -12.10
N GLY A 418 3.59 3.96 -11.60
CA GLY A 418 3.95 4.11 -10.20
C GLY A 418 5.30 3.47 -9.87
N PHE A 419 5.39 2.92 -8.67
CA PHE A 419 6.60 2.33 -8.12
C PHE A 419 6.82 0.88 -8.55
N ALA A 420 8.09 0.51 -8.69
CA ALA A 420 8.56 -0.86 -8.84
C ALA A 420 9.91 -1.01 -8.15
N TRP A 421 10.34 -2.22 -7.93
CA TRP A 421 11.61 -2.55 -7.30
C TRP A 421 12.45 -3.43 -8.21
N LEU A 422 13.77 -3.16 -8.27
CA LEU A 422 14.74 -4.13 -8.71
C LEU A 422 15.48 -4.65 -7.49
N VAL A 423 15.59 -5.95 -7.39
CA VAL A 423 16.25 -6.64 -6.28
C VAL A 423 17.49 -7.34 -6.81
N GLU A 424 18.63 -7.07 -6.19
CA GLU A 424 19.93 -7.69 -6.45
C GLU A 424 20.35 -8.47 -5.22
N SER A 425 20.51 -9.78 -5.30
CA SER A 425 20.91 -10.62 -4.18
C SER A 425 22.40 -11.01 -4.21
N SER A 426 22.91 -11.40 -3.05
CA SER A 426 24.33 -11.74 -2.84
C SER A 426 24.82 -12.92 -3.68
N ASP A 427 23.92 -13.76 -4.17
CA ASP A 427 24.21 -14.88 -5.09
C ASP A 427 24.22 -14.48 -6.57
N GLY A 428 23.95 -13.19 -6.87
CA GLY A 428 23.93 -12.66 -8.23
C GLY A 428 22.59 -12.80 -8.95
N GLU A 429 21.54 -13.22 -8.25
CA GLU A 429 20.19 -13.22 -8.80
C GLU A 429 19.60 -11.80 -8.87
N TRP A 430 18.82 -11.56 -9.92
CA TRP A 430 18.09 -10.31 -10.11
C TRP A 430 16.61 -10.58 -10.30
N SER A 431 15.76 -9.76 -9.68
CA SER A 431 14.32 -9.81 -9.88
C SER A 431 13.71 -8.41 -9.93
N GLN A 432 12.57 -8.28 -10.61
CA GLN A 432 11.71 -7.11 -10.56
C GLN A 432 10.54 -7.43 -9.64
N SER A 433 10.28 -6.57 -8.67
CA SER A 433 9.21 -6.72 -7.68
C SER A 433 8.23 -5.56 -7.77
N GLU A 434 6.96 -5.86 -7.53
CA GLU A 434 5.86 -4.88 -7.51
C GLU A 434 4.95 -5.18 -6.31
N THR A 435 4.58 -4.15 -5.57
CA THR A 435 3.63 -4.26 -4.44
C THR A 435 2.25 -4.70 -4.95
N GLN A 436 1.61 -5.62 -4.25
CA GLN A 436 0.33 -6.18 -4.62
C GLN A 436 -0.82 -5.48 -3.90
N ASN A 437 -1.52 -4.58 -4.61
CA ASN A 437 -2.74 -3.94 -4.09
C ASN A 437 -3.85 -4.97 -3.83
N ASN A 438 -3.98 -5.96 -4.73
CA ASN A 438 -4.84 -7.12 -4.54
C ASN A 438 -4.04 -8.24 -3.88
N TRP A 439 -4.30 -8.48 -2.61
CA TRP A 439 -3.64 -9.51 -1.85
C TRP A 439 -3.93 -10.91 -2.39
N PRO A 440 -3.04 -11.87 -2.22
CA PRO A 440 -3.35 -13.27 -2.50
C PRO A 440 -4.50 -13.74 -1.58
N ARG A 441 -5.27 -14.73 -2.04
CA ARG A 441 -6.23 -15.38 -1.16
C ARG A 441 -5.48 -16.19 -0.12
N LEU A 442 -5.68 -15.87 1.14
CA LEU A 442 -5.05 -16.57 2.25
C LEU A 442 -5.96 -17.70 2.76
N ASN A 443 -5.35 -18.77 3.25
CA ASN A 443 -6.04 -19.84 3.98
C ASN A 443 -6.18 -19.47 5.47
N ASN A 444 -6.76 -20.37 6.29
CA ASN A 444 -6.92 -20.13 7.73
C ASN A 444 -5.60 -19.99 8.49
N ALA A 445 -4.51 -20.54 7.95
CA ALA A 445 -3.16 -20.38 8.48
C ALA A 445 -2.46 -19.11 7.95
N ARG A 446 -3.20 -18.24 7.26
CA ARG A 446 -2.72 -16.97 6.67
C ARG A 446 -1.62 -17.13 5.60
N LYS A 447 -1.52 -18.34 5.02
CA LYS A 447 -0.62 -18.63 3.89
C LYS A 447 -1.37 -18.51 2.57
N PRO A 448 -0.73 -18.05 1.48
CA PRO A 448 -1.38 -17.88 0.17
C PRO A 448 -1.82 -19.24 -0.39
N GLN A 449 -3.05 -19.29 -0.91
CA GLN A 449 -3.63 -20.52 -1.45
C GLN A 449 -2.96 -20.88 -2.78
N GLY A 450 -2.62 -22.16 -2.93
CA GLY A 450 -2.01 -22.69 -4.16
C GLY A 450 -0.54 -22.32 -4.36
N CYS A 451 0.12 -21.79 -3.34
CA CYS A 451 1.54 -21.48 -3.34
C CYS A 451 2.28 -22.36 -2.32
N ASN A 452 3.49 -22.76 -2.65
CA ASN A 452 4.38 -23.44 -1.72
C ASN A 452 5.30 -22.42 -1.06
N GLU A 453 5.46 -22.50 0.24
CA GLU A 453 6.45 -21.72 0.98
C GLU A 453 7.84 -22.18 0.57
N LEU A 454 8.72 -21.22 0.27
CA LEU A 454 10.10 -21.48 -0.12
C LEU A 454 11.00 -21.41 1.13
N TYR A 455 11.09 -20.24 1.72
CA TYR A 455 11.87 -19.96 2.93
C TYR A 455 11.44 -18.65 3.56
N SER A 456 11.80 -18.48 4.83
CA SER A 456 11.67 -17.23 5.57
C SER A 456 13.05 -16.69 5.94
N TYR A 457 13.15 -15.37 6.13
CA TYR A 457 14.39 -14.70 6.52
C TYR A 457 14.11 -13.36 7.18
N GLY A 458 15.05 -12.88 7.97
CA GLY A 458 15.03 -11.52 8.48
C GLY A 458 15.75 -10.56 7.55
N GLY A 459 15.35 -9.29 7.58
CA GLY A 459 16.03 -8.21 6.88
C GLY A 459 16.33 -7.06 7.83
N LYS A 460 17.55 -6.55 7.78
CA LYS A 460 17.94 -5.36 8.51
C LYS A 460 18.52 -4.34 7.55
N VAL A 461 17.98 -3.13 7.57
CA VAL A 461 18.53 -2.01 6.78
C VAL A 461 19.96 -1.70 7.25
N GLU A 462 20.94 -1.92 6.38
CA GLU A 462 22.33 -1.52 6.60
C GLU A 462 22.56 -0.08 6.18
N VAL A 463 22.21 0.18 4.90
CA VAL A 463 22.47 1.44 4.22
C VAL A 463 21.32 1.76 3.29
N ALA A 464 20.88 3.00 3.31
CA ALA A 464 19.95 3.54 2.32
C ALA A 464 20.53 4.82 1.70
N ALA A 465 20.22 5.08 0.44
CA ALA A 465 20.61 6.31 -0.24
C ALA A 465 19.60 6.68 -1.32
N GLY A 466 19.41 7.97 -1.57
CA GLY A 466 18.49 8.50 -2.57
C GLY A 466 17.16 8.95 -1.97
N ALA A 467 16.12 8.93 -2.78
CA ALA A 467 14.81 9.51 -2.51
C ALA A 467 13.76 8.43 -2.28
N PHE A 468 12.95 8.57 -1.23
CA PHE A 468 11.93 7.60 -0.82
C PHE A 468 10.61 8.33 -0.52
N TYR A 469 9.50 7.60 -0.60
CA TYR A 469 8.16 8.08 -0.23
C TYR A 469 7.76 7.69 1.21
N TRP A 470 8.68 7.06 1.96
CA TRP A 470 8.53 6.72 3.39
C TRP A 470 9.84 6.97 4.13
N HIS A 471 9.77 7.01 5.45
CA HIS A 471 10.96 7.07 6.29
C HIS A 471 11.67 5.72 6.33
N ILE A 472 12.98 5.73 6.09
CA ILE A 472 13.83 4.55 6.17
C ILE A 472 15.06 4.88 7.01
N ARG A 473 15.39 4.00 7.95
CA ARG A 473 16.48 4.21 8.90
C ARG A 473 17.39 2.99 8.92
N SER A 474 18.69 3.20 9.03
CA SER A 474 19.62 2.11 9.29
C SER A 474 19.24 1.42 10.61
N GLY A 475 19.10 0.12 10.58
CA GLY A 475 18.67 -0.69 11.70
C GLY A 475 17.21 -1.11 11.67
N ASP A 476 16.36 -0.55 10.79
CA ASP A 476 14.98 -1.00 10.60
C ASP A 476 14.97 -2.49 10.25
N LEU A 477 14.03 -3.22 10.86
CA LEU A 477 13.89 -4.67 10.73
C LEU A 477 12.57 -5.03 10.08
N ALA A 478 12.62 -6.08 9.25
CA ALA A 478 11.43 -6.74 8.71
C ALA A 478 11.65 -8.25 8.64
N TYR A 479 10.56 -9.00 8.68
CA TYR A 479 10.53 -10.45 8.53
C TYR A 479 9.88 -10.82 7.20
N TYR A 480 10.54 -11.62 6.40
CA TYR A 480 10.11 -11.97 5.07
C TYR A 480 9.76 -13.44 4.96
N THR A 481 8.76 -13.76 4.15
CA THR A 481 8.45 -15.14 3.74
C THR A 481 8.14 -15.18 2.26
N ASP A 482 8.89 -15.97 1.52
CA ASP A 482 8.75 -16.17 0.08
C ASP A 482 7.91 -17.40 -0.25
N TYR A 483 7.04 -17.27 -1.26
CA TYR A 483 6.16 -18.33 -1.75
C TYR A 483 6.31 -18.48 -3.25
N GLN A 484 6.44 -19.72 -3.74
CA GLN A 484 6.54 -20.03 -5.16
C GLN A 484 5.22 -19.77 -5.90
N VAL A 485 5.30 -19.00 -6.98
CA VAL A 485 4.19 -18.75 -7.92
C VAL A 485 4.64 -19.03 -9.35
N GLY A 486 4.23 -20.19 -9.87
CA GLY A 486 4.74 -20.63 -11.19
C GLY A 486 6.23 -20.92 -11.18
N SER A 487 6.87 -20.89 -12.35
CA SER A 487 8.30 -21.27 -12.50
C SER A 487 9.28 -20.10 -12.37
N ASN A 488 8.82 -18.86 -12.52
CA ASN A 488 9.70 -17.69 -12.66
C ASN A 488 9.31 -16.51 -11.75
N SER A 489 8.37 -16.71 -10.85
CA SER A 489 7.88 -15.66 -9.96
C SER A 489 7.69 -16.19 -8.54
N LYS A 490 7.81 -15.29 -7.57
CA LYS A 490 7.51 -15.53 -6.17
C LYS A 490 6.62 -14.43 -5.62
N LEU A 491 5.78 -14.75 -4.62
CA LEU A 491 5.16 -13.79 -3.74
C LEU A 491 6.02 -13.68 -2.50
N CYS A 492 6.19 -12.47 -2.01
CA CYS A 492 6.88 -12.20 -0.77
C CYS A 492 5.90 -11.52 0.20
N ALA A 493 5.79 -12.06 1.41
CA ALA A 493 5.17 -11.40 2.54
C ALA A 493 6.26 -10.67 3.32
N GLU A 494 6.13 -9.38 3.48
CA GLU A 494 6.98 -8.55 4.32
C GLU A 494 6.20 -8.13 5.56
N LEU A 495 6.70 -8.49 6.73
CA LEU A 495 6.09 -8.24 8.01
C LEU A 495 7.01 -7.35 8.85
N THR A 496 6.50 -6.18 9.24
CA THR A 496 7.10 -5.27 10.20
C THR A 496 6.28 -5.25 11.50
N GLU A 497 6.65 -4.45 12.48
CA GLU A 497 5.86 -4.25 13.70
C GLU A 497 4.48 -3.62 13.42
N HIS A 498 4.36 -2.87 12.31
CA HIS A 498 3.20 -2.06 12.01
C HIS A 498 2.44 -2.51 10.76
N GLU A 499 3.06 -3.25 9.85
CA GLU A 499 2.49 -3.57 8.55
C GLU A 499 2.83 -4.99 8.08
N LEU A 500 1.87 -5.60 7.37
CA LEU A 500 2.07 -6.76 6.51
C LEU A 500 1.80 -6.34 5.07
N ALA A 501 2.83 -6.35 4.24
CA ALA A 501 2.75 -6.08 2.82
C ALA A 501 2.99 -7.34 1.97
N TRP A 502 2.43 -7.35 0.76
CA TRP A 502 2.66 -8.39 -0.23
C TRP A 502 3.27 -7.80 -1.49
N SER A 503 4.33 -8.42 -1.97
CA SER A 503 4.93 -8.10 -3.25
C SER A 503 5.02 -9.34 -4.13
N LYS A 504 5.06 -9.11 -5.46
CA LYS A 504 5.29 -10.16 -6.44
C LYS A 504 6.58 -9.86 -7.18
N SER A 505 7.53 -10.77 -7.04
CA SER A 505 8.81 -10.70 -7.73
C SER A 505 8.84 -11.62 -8.94
N THR A 506 9.40 -11.13 -10.03
CA THR A 506 9.63 -11.91 -11.25
C THR A 506 11.12 -11.89 -11.57
N ARG A 507 11.71 -13.08 -11.74
CA ARG A 507 13.14 -13.22 -12.01
C ARG A 507 13.52 -12.51 -13.31
N THR A 508 14.62 -11.78 -13.28
CA THR A 508 15.23 -11.13 -14.44
C THR A 508 16.72 -11.50 -14.50
N THR A 509 17.46 -10.98 -15.45
CA THR A 509 18.89 -11.25 -15.57
C THR A 509 19.69 -9.95 -15.50
N TYR A 510 20.90 -10.02 -14.95
CA TYR A 510 21.81 -8.87 -14.95
C TYR A 510 21.97 -8.26 -16.35
N GLY A 511 22.11 -9.08 -17.40
CA GLY A 511 22.26 -8.59 -18.77
C GLY A 511 21.09 -7.72 -19.25
N LYS A 512 19.84 -8.04 -18.83
CA LYS A 512 18.67 -7.19 -19.13
C LYS A 512 18.73 -5.87 -18.36
N VAL A 513 19.11 -5.92 -17.09
CA VAL A 513 19.28 -4.73 -16.24
C VAL A 513 20.41 -3.85 -16.78
N ALA A 514 21.57 -4.44 -17.09
CA ALA A 514 22.71 -3.73 -17.64
C ALA A 514 22.37 -3.03 -18.96
N SER A 515 21.68 -3.75 -19.86
CA SER A 515 21.21 -3.16 -21.13
C SER A 515 20.20 -2.04 -20.92
N ALA A 516 19.30 -2.18 -19.95
CA ALA A 516 18.27 -1.19 -19.66
C ALA A 516 18.83 0.12 -19.09
N PHE A 517 19.85 0.03 -18.23
CA PHE A 517 20.40 1.17 -17.48
C PHE A 517 21.83 1.57 -17.92
N GLY A 518 22.34 0.99 -19.00
CA GLY A 518 23.66 1.36 -19.56
C GLY A 518 24.85 0.95 -18.68
N LEU A 519 24.72 -0.16 -17.94
CA LEU A 519 25.79 -0.70 -17.12
C LEU A 519 26.79 -1.51 -17.95
N GLN A 520 27.93 -1.85 -17.35
CA GLN A 520 28.91 -2.73 -17.99
C GLN A 520 28.33 -4.13 -18.24
N ALA A 521 28.70 -4.76 -19.33
CA ALA A 521 28.18 -6.07 -19.73
C ALA A 521 28.57 -7.22 -18.76
N GLU A 522 29.72 -7.07 -18.07
CA GLU A 522 30.15 -8.03 -17.06
C GLU A 522 29.45 -7.77 -15.74
N ALA A 523 28.83 -8.82 -15.20
CA ALA A 523 28.22 -8.76 -13.88
C ALA A 523 29.29 -8.39 -12.82
N PRO A 524 28.90 -7.63 -11.78
CA PRO A 524 29.76 -7.42 -10.62
C PRO A 524 30.24 -8.77 -10.10
N ARG A 525 31.51 -8.87 -9.72
CA ARG A 525 31.98 -10.06 -8.99
C ARG A 525 31.39 -9.97 -7.59
N TYR A 526 30.31 -10.70 -7.37
CA TYR A 526 29.80 -10.93 -6.02
C TYR A 526 30.90 -11.72 -5.30
N THR A 527 31.55 -11.15 -4.30
CA THR A 527 32.39 -11.93 -3.40
C THR A 527 31.47 -13.00 -2.83
N ALA A 528 31.74 -14.24 -3.24
CA ALA A 528 31.07 -15.41 -2.65
C ALA A 528 30.96 -15.20 -1.15
N LYS A 529 29.78 -15.57 -0.57
CA LYS A 529 29.51 -15.51 0.87
C LYS A 529 30.82 -15.37 1.64
N MET A 530 31.02 -14.25 2.32
CA MET A 530 31.86 -14.31 3.50
C MET A 530 31.12 -15.29 4.41
N SER A 531 31.41 -16.57 4.21
CA SER A 531 31.05 -17.54 5.21
C SER A 531 31.69 -17.00 6.48
N ALA A 532 30.91 -16.81 7.50
CA ALA A 532 31.42 -16.58 8.86
C ALA A 532 32.54 -17.58 9.17
N ASP A 533 32.51 -18.76 8.56
CA ASP A 533 33.52 -19.79 8.56
C ASP A 533 34.93 -19.36 8.12
N GLY A 534 35.07 -18.46 7.13
CA GLY A 534 36.41 -18.07 6.65
C GLY A 534 37.16 -17.15 7.61
N VAL A 535 36.48 -16.17 8.20
CA VAL A 535 37.07 -15.26 9.19
C VAL A 535 37.23 -15.98 10.53
N ASP A 536 36.28 -16.84 10.87
CA ASP A 536 36.33 -17.62 12.10
C ASP A 536 37.46 -18.67 12.04
N ASN A 537 37.68 -19.35 10.92
CA ASN A 537 38.78 -20.30 10.75
C ASN A 537 40.16 -19.59 10.73
N GLN A 538 40.31 -18.41 10.15
CA GLN A 538 41.56 -17.65 10.25
C GLN A 538 41.82 -17.18 11.68
N LEU A 539 40.78 -16.68 12.38
CA LEU A 539 40.88 -16.27 13.77
C LEU A 539 41.24 -17.45 14.67
N ARG A 540 40.63 -18.63 14.46
CA ARG A 540 40.94 -19.87 15.17
C ARG A 540 42.38 -20.30 14.97
N LEU A 541 42.88 -20.29 13.72
CA LEU A 541 44.29 -20.62 13.41
C LEU A 541 45.24 -19.63 14.09
N VAL A 542 44.93 -18.32 14.08
CA VAL A 542 45.75 -17.32 14.76
C VAL A 542 45.73 -17.55 16.28
N MET A 543 44.59 -17.85 16.89
CA MET A 543 44.48 -18.16 18.32
C MET A 543 45.25 -19.45 18.69
N ILE A 544 45.17 -20.49 17.87
CA ILE A 544 45.95 -21.74 18.03
C ILE A 544 47.46 -21.41 17.91
N ALA A 545 47.87 -20.62 16.93
CA ALA A 545 49.26 -20.21 16.80
C ALA A 545 49.78 -19.43 18.01
N ILE A 546 49.00 -18.49 18.54
CA ILE A 546 49.31 -17.78 19.79
C ILE A 546 49.45 -18.76 20.96
N LEU A 547 48.52 -19.71 21.12
CA LEU A 547 48.53 -20.71 22.16
C LEU A 547 49.80 -21.55 22.11
N VAL A 548 50.24 -21.98 20.92
CA VAL A 548 51.50 -22.72 20.69
C VAL A 548 52.72 -21.86 21.05
N VAL A 549 52.80 -20.62 20.55
CA VAL A 549 53.95 -19.73 20.77
C VAL A 549 54.12 -19.37 22.26
N VAL A 550 53.04 -19.10 22.97
CA VAL A 550 53.08 -18.77 24.43
C VAL A 550 53.53 -19.98 25.26
N ASN A 551 53.19 -21.19 24.89
CA ASN A 551 53.58 -22.42 25.63
C ASN A 551 54.90 -23.03 25.12
N LEU A 552 55.50 -22.52 24.04
CA LEU A 552 56.74 -23.04 23.43
C LEU A 552 57.93 -23.06 24.43
N PRO A 553 58.17 -22.00 25.24
CA PRO A 553 59.25 -22.03 26.24
C PRO A 553 59.13 -23.18 27.25
N ALA A 554 57.88 -23.44 27.71
CA ALA A 554 57.62 -24.52 28.67
C ALA A 554 57.80 -25.92 28.06
N LEU A 555 57.58 -26.07 26.76
CA LEU A 555 57.85 -27.32 26.02
C LEU A 555 59.36 -27.55 25.82
N LEU A 556 60.14 -26.49 25.66
CA LEU A 556 61.56 -26.60 25.36
C LEU A 556 62.45 -26.73 26.61
N THR A 557 61.95 -26.33 27.81
CA THR A 557 62.78 -26.33 29.01
C THR A 557 62.73 -27.61 29.84
N ASP A 558 61.58 -28.36 29.90
CA ASP A 558 61.46 -29.54 30.80
C ASP A 558 60.59 -30.70 30.28
N GLY A 559 60.21 -30.73 29.01
CA GLY A 559 59.30 -31.78 28.49
C GLY A 559 57.97 -31.84 29.21
N ASN A 560 57.46 -30.70 29.68
CA ASN A 560 56.34 -30.59 30.61
C ASN A 560 55.05 -31.06 29.94
N SER A 561 54.53 -32.21 30.38
CA SER A 561 53.27 -32.80 29.92
C SER A 561 52.09 -31.88 30.08
N VAL A 562 52.13 -30.92 31.01
CA VAL A 562 51.06 -29.92 31.20
C VAL A 562 50.99 -28.96 30.05
N ALA A 563 52.13 -28.45 29.53
CA ALA A 563 52.14 -27.55 28.37
C ALA A 563 51.62 -28.24 27.10
N PHE A 564 51.95 -29.54 26.96
CA PHE A 564 51.44 -30.36 25.84
C PHE A 564 49.91 -30.54 25.90
N ILE A 565 49.40 -30.85 27.11
CA ILE A 565 47.97 -31.02 27.35
C ILE A 565 47.23 -29.68 27.12
N THR A 566 47.80 -28.57 27.59
CA THR A 566 47.18 -27.23 27.40
C THR A 566 47.09 -26.86 25.94
N ILE A 567 48.13 -27.09 25.15
CA ILE A 567 48.12 -26.80 23.69
C ILE A 567 47.11 -27.73 23.00
N PHE A 568 47.12 -29.03 23.33
CA PHE A 568 46.23 -29.99 22.68
C PHE A 568 44.77 -29.75 23.03
N MET A 569 44.42 -29.61 24.30
CA MET A 569 43.05 -29.36 24.75
C MET A 569 42.53 -27.98 24.31
N GLY A 570 43.36 -26.96 24.42
CA GLY A 570 43.00 -25.61 23.99
C GLY A 570 42.82 -25.53 22.47
N SER A 571 43.66 -26.17 21.68
CA SER A 571 43.50 -26.25 20.22
C SER A 571 42.27 -27.06 19.83
N TRP A 572 42.02 -28.17 20.51
CA TRP A 572 40.82 -28.99 20.29
C TRP A 572 39.54 -28.21 20.63
N MET A 573 39.53 -27.51 21.76
CA MET A 573 38.41 -26.70 22.19
C MET A 573 38.14 -25.54 21.22
N LEU A 574 39.18 -24.82 20.76
CA LEU A 574 39.06 -23.75 19.75
C LEU A 574 38.61 -24.29 18.39
N TRP A 575 38.96 -25.56 18.06
CA TRP A 575 38.55 -26.20 16.81
C TRP A 575 37.11 -26.72 16.83
N THR A 576 36.63 -27.14 17.99
CA THR A 576 35.28 -27.68 18.19
C THR A 576 34.26 -26.59 18.57
N MET A 577 34.67 -25.42 19.08
CA MET A 577 33.79 -24.30 19.34
C MET A 577 33.15 -23.80 18.03
N GLY A 578 31.84 -24.04 17.86
CA GLY A 578 31.06 -23.62 16.69
C GLY A 578 30.82 -24.70 15.63
N LYS A 579 31.16 -25.95 15.91
CA LYS A 579 30.57 -27.12 15.23
C LYS A 579 29.42 -27.61 16.11
N GLU A 580 28.34 -26.88 16.15
CA GLU A 580 27.06 -27.38 16.63
C GLU A 580 26.31 -27.97 15.44
N ASP A 581 26.16 -29.30 15.49
CA ASP A 581 25.13 -30.16 14.95
C ASP A 581 24.75 -30.02 13.45
N GLU A 582 25.61 -30.64 12.62
CA GLU A 582 25.18 -31.20 11.32
C GLU A 582 24.76 -32.69 11.47
N ASP A 583 24.24 -33.14 12.56
CA ASP A 583 23.67 -34.49 12.69
C ASP A 583 22.47 -34.49 13.64
N GLU A 584 21.29 -34.14 13.10
CA GLU A 584 20.00 -34.81 13.42
C GLU A 584 18.96 -34.45 12.35
N ASP A 585 18.50 -35.47 11.64
CA ASP A 585 17.52 -35.68 10.56
C ASP A 585 16.44 -34.62 10.23
#